data_802fca269a2fadb6e761ef9e7542eb4f
#
_entry.id   802fca269a2fadb6e761ef9e7542eb4f
#
_cell.length_a   1.000
_cell.length_b   1.000
_cell.length_c   1.000
_cell.angle_alpha   90.00
_cell.angle_beta   90.00
_cell.angle_gamma   90.00
#
_symmetry.space_group_name_H-M   'P 1'
#
loop_
_entity.id
_entity.type
_entity.pdbx_description
1 polymer ?
#
loop_
_entity_poly.entity_id
_entity_poly.type
_entity_poly.pdbx_seq_one_letter_code
_entity_poly.pdbx_strand_id
1 'polypeptide(L)'
;MNKDHLDRRCESCIIRELNSLNTLNKEDLSKISDVKQVISFKKGEHVFIEGQKLKGVYCIKSGNTKLSKISDNGNSQIVKIASKGELLGKRSLISEESTNLDAIALNDMELCFIPKEKILELSENKSFMKALLINISNELKKSDNELVNLAQKSVKQRLSHVLIYLNNEFGNDSEGFISLYLKRKEIGDSIGASKEGCIR
;
A
#
# COMPACT_ATOMS: atom_id res chain seq x y z
N MET A 1 -6.73 8.64 -32.42
CA MET A 1 -7.13 7.95 -31.18
C MET A 1 -5.97 8.12 -30.20
N ASN A 2 -6.15 8.96 -29.17
CA ASN A 2 -5.04 9.39 -28.28
C ASN A 2 -4.52 8.21 -27.45
N LYS A 3 -3.20 7.95 -27.48
CA LYS A 3 -2.51 6.94 -26.64
C LYS A 3 -2.80 7.14 -25.13
N ASP A 4 -3.00 8.38 -24.69
CA ASP A 4 -3.32 8.72 -23.29
C ASP A 4 -4.67 8.17 -22.79
N HIS A 5 -5.63 7.88 -23.68
CA HIS A 5 -6.93 7.33 -23.30
C HIS A 5 -6.87 5.81 -23.05
N LEU A 6 -6.00 5.08 -23.77
CA LEU A 6 -5.82 3.63 -23.61
C LEU A 6 -5.07 3.30 -22.29
N ASP A 7 -4.14 4.15 -21.89
CA ASP A 7 -3.36 3.98 -20.64
C ASP A 7 -4.19 4.23 -19.36
N ARG A 8 -5.42 4.71 -19.51
CA ARG A 8 -6.34 4.99 -18.39
C ARG A 8 -7.37 3.88 -18.13
N ARG A 9 -7.47 2.88 -18.99
CA ARG A 9 -8.49 1.82 -18.85
C ARG A 9 -7.94 0.61 -18.10
N CYS A 10 -8.75 0.01 -17.20
CA CYS A 10 -8.35 -1.16 -16.40
C CYS A 10 -8.12 -2.40 -17.27
N GLU A 11 -8.83 -2.54 -18.39
CA GLU A 11 -8.70 -3.67 -19.31
C GLU A 11 -7.32 -3.76 -19.97
N SER A 12 -6.64 -2.64 -20.16
CA SER A 12 -5.28 -2.56 -20.71
C SER A 12 -4.22 -2.22 -19.66
N CYS A 13 -4.62 -2.05 -18.39
CA CYS A 13 -3.72 -1.63 -17.33
C CYS A 13 -2.84 -2.79 -16.85
N ILE A 14 -1.53 -2.68 -17.03
CA ILE A 14 -0.57 -3.68 -16.55
C ILE A 14 -0.54 -3.77 -15.01
N ILE A 15 -0.95 -2.70 -14.30
CA ILE A 15 -0.94 -2.66 -12.84
C ILE A 15 -1.91 -3.67 -12.24
N ARG A 16 -3.03 -3.97 -12.91
CA ARG A 16 -4.00 -4.96 -12.43
C ARG A 16 -3.39 -6.35 -12.24
N GLU A 17 -2.37 -6.71 -13.05
CA GLU A 17 -1.71 -8.01 -12.96
C GLU A 17 -1.00 -8.21 -11.61
N LEU A 18 -0.75 -7.13 -10.89
CA LEU A 18 -0.08 -7.14 -9.58
C LEU A 18 -1.05 -7.31 -8.40
N ASN A 19 -2.36 -7.38 -8.65
CA ASN A 19 -3.37 -7.46 -7.59
C ASN A 19 -4.59 -8.32 -7.98
N SER A 20 -5.57 -8.40 -7.07
CA SER A 20 -6.78 -9.22 -7.28
C SER A 20 -7.65 -8.83 -8.47
N LEU A 21 -7.47 -7.63 -9.05
CA LEU A 21 -8.20 -7.22 -10.25
C LEU A 21 -7.83 -8.03 -11.50
N ASN A 22 -6.69 -8.75 -11.49
CA ASN A 22 -6.28 -9.62 -12.59
C ASN A 22 -7.24 -10.80 -12.84
N THR A 23 -8.04 -11.17 -11.85
CA THR A 23 -9.01 -12.26 -11.94
C THR A 23 -10.33 -11.85 -12.58
N LEU A 24 -10.52 -10.56 -12.83
CA LEU A 24 -11.74 -10.01 -13.42
C LEU A 24 -11.74 -10.14 -14.96
N ASN A 25 -12.91 -10.39 -15.51
CA ASN A 25 -13.11 -10.40 -16.95
C ASN A 25 -13.10 -8.97 -17.53
N LYS A 26 -13.11 -8.85 -18.86
CA LYS A 26 -13.06 -7.55 -19.54
C LYS A 26 -14.28 -6.67 -19.25
N GLU A 27 -15.46 -7.27 -19.06
CA GLU A 27 -16.69 -6.53 -18.76
C GLU A 27 -16.62 -5.88 -17.37
N ASP A 28 -16.22 -6.64 -16.34
CA ASP A 28 -16.04 -6.12 -14.98
C ASP A 28 -14.97 -5.02 -14.93
N LEU A 29 -13.86 -5.21 -15.65
CA LEU A 29 -12.80 -4.21 -15.75
C LEU A 29 -13.27 -2.94 -16.47
N SER A 30 -14.12 -3.06 -17.50
CA SER A 30 -14.73 -1.91 -18.18
C SER A 30 -15.60 -1.11 -17.22
N LYS A 31 -16.46 -1.79 -16.45
CA LYS A 31 -17.31 -1.16 -15.43
C LYS A 31 -16.50 -0.41 -14.38
N ILE A 32 -15.32 -0.92 -13.98
CA ILE A 32 -14.40 -0.20 -13.10
C ILE A 32 -13.82 1.03 -13.82
N SER A 33 -13.40 0.86 -15.07
CA SER A 33 -12.80 1.94 -15.86
C SER A 33 -13.71 3.16 -16.01
N ASP A 34 -15.00 2.93 -16.11
CA ASP A 34 -16.00 3.98 -16.33
C ASP A 34 -16.27 4.83 -15.07
N VAL A 35 -16.00 4.28 -13.87
CA VAL A 35 -16.29 4.97 -12.58
C VAL A 35 -15.06 5.36 -11.79
N LYS A 36 -13.89 4.77 -12.08
CA LYS A 36 -12.66 5.09 -11.34
C LYS A 36 -12.20 6.51 -11.61
N GLN A 37 -11.52 7.08 -10.62
CA GLN A 37 -10.88 8.38 -10.73
C GLN A 37 -9.38 8.23 -10.53
N VAL A 38 -8.56 8.94 -11.31
CA VAL A 38 -7.11 9.02 -11.09
C VAL A 38 -6.85 10.25 -10.23
N ILE A 39 -6.18 10.04 -9.11
CA ILE A 39 -5.87 11.08 -8.12
C ILE A 39 -4.36 11.09 -7.92
N SER A 40 -3.76 12.28 -7.95
CA SER A 40 -2.34 12.48 -7.69
C SER A 40 -2.12 13.00 -6.28
N PHE A 41 -1.07 12.54 -5.63
CA PHE A 41 -0.64 12.99 -4.32
C PHE A 41 0.83 13.40 -4.38
N LYS A 42 1.16 14.50 -3.71
CA LYS A 42 2.53 14.95 -3.53
C LYS A 42 3.16 14.26 -2.32
N LYS A 43 4.49 14.15 -2.32
CA LYS A 43 5.24 13.65 -1.16
C LYS A 43 4.78 14.31 0.14
N GLY A 44 4.43 13.50 1.13
CA GLY A 44 3.97 13.94 2.45
C GLY A 44 2.47 14.15 2.58
N GLU A 45 1.70 14.11 1.50
CA GLU A 45 0.24 14.21 1.58
C GLU A 45 -0.39 12.91 2.06
N HIS A 46 -1.50 13.07 2.79
CA HIS A 46 -2.30 11.94 3.26
C HIS A 46 -3.25 11.45 2.15
N VAL A 47 -3.16 10.17 1.82
CA VAL A 47 -4.15 9.48 1.00
C VAL A 47 -5.43 9.28 1.80
N PHE A 48 -5.28 8.90 3.07
CA PHE A 48 -6.32 8.85 4.09
C PHE A 48 -5.70 8.89 5.49
N ILE A 49 -6.53 9.19 6.49
CA ILE A 49 -6.13 9.36 7.90
C ILE A 49 -6.83 8.30 8.74
N GLU A 50 -6.18 7.83 9.81
CA GLU A 50 -6.78 6.93 10.81
C GLU A 50 -8.13 7.48 11.31
N GLY A 51 -9.12 6.61 11.46
CA GLY A 51 -10.49 6.97 11.86
C GLY A 51 -11.40 7.40 10.70
N GLN A 52 -10.87 7.60 9.49
CA GLN A 52 -11.66 8.00 8.33
C GLN A 52 -12.48 6.82 7.78
N LYS A 53 -13.76 7.04 7.48
CA LYS A 53 -14.57 6.11 6.69
C LYS A 53 -14.27 6.29 5.20
N LEU A 54 -13.73 5.26 4.57
CA LEU A 54 -13.38 5.32 3.17
C LEU A 54 -14.61 5.10 2.27
N LYS A 55 -14.67 5.88 1.20
CA LYS A 55 -15.72 5.76 0.16
C LYS A 55 -15.34 4.79 -0.96
N GLY A 56 -14.21 4.10 -0.86
CA GLY A 56 -13.72 3.15 -1.86
C GLY A 56 -12.30 2.68 -1.54
N VAL A 57 -11.68 2.02 -2.51
CA VAL A 57 -10.29 1.56 -2.43
C VAL A 57 -9.40 2.36 -3.38
N TYR A 58 -8.11 2.39 -3.09
CA TYR A 58 -7.10 3.06 -3.91
C TYR A 58 -6.12 2.03 -4.44
N CYS A 59 -6.03 1.89 -5.77
CA CYS A 59 -5.00 1.08 -6.42
C CYS A 59 -3.80 1.98 -6.74
N ILE A 60 -2.62 1.63 -6.24
CA ILE A 60 -1.39 2.40 -6.51
C ILE A 60 -0.97 2.18 -7.96
N LYS A 61 -1.03 3.23 -8.77
CA LYS A 61 -0.58 3.23 -10.16
C LYS A 61 0.91 3.51 -10.26
N SER A 62 1.40 4.48 -9.49
CA SER A 62 2.82 4.82 -9.38
C SER A 62 3.12 5.47 -8.03
N GLY A 63 4.39 5.44 -7.62
CA GLY A 63 4.84 5.95 -6.34
C GLY A 63 4.67 4.95 -5.20
N ASN A 64 4.97 5.42 -3.98
CA ASN A 64 5.00 4.62 -2.77
C ASN A 64 4.35 5.35 -1.61
N THR A 65 3.67 4.63 -0.73
CA THR A 65 3.07 5.17 0.49
C THR A 65 3.45 4.34 1.71
N LYS A 66 3.57 4.99 2.84
CA LYS A 66 3.67 4.31 4.14
C LYS A 66 2.30 4.22 4.78
N LEU A 67 2.02 3.06 5.35
CA LEU A 67 0.90 2.84 6.27
C LEU A 67 1.45 2.87 7.69
N SER A 68 0.97 3.80 8.50
CA SER A 68 1.47 4.01 9.86
C SER A 68 0.35 4.19 10.87
N LYS A 69 0.68 3.91 12.12
CA LYS A 69 -0.18 4.16 13.27
C LYS A 69 0.56 5.02 14.28
N ILE A 70 -0.12 5.98 14.85
CA ILE A 70 0.39 6.77 15.97
C ILE A 70 -0.15 6.13 17.24
N SER A 71 0.75 5.79 18.17
CA SER A 71 0.38 5.28 19.49
C SER A 71 0.03 6.42 20.45
N ASP A 72 -0.60 6.10 21.58
CA ASP A 72 -1.06 7.09 22.57
C ASP A 72 0.07 7.99 23.12
N ASN A 73 1.32 7.51 23.08
CA ASN A 73 2.50 8.28 23.47
C ASN A 73 3.06 9.18 22.35
N GLY A 74 2.38 9.27 21.21
CA GLY A 74 2.76 10.09 20.07
C GLY A 74 3.84 9.48 19.15
N ASN A 75 4.31 8.27 19.44
CA ASN A 75 5.27 7.60 18.56
C ASN A 75 4.56 7.01 17.34
N SER A 76 5.14 7.22 16.18
CA SER A 76 4.68 6.63 14.93
C SER A 76 5.32 5.25 14.71
N GLN A 77 4.53 4.27 14.29
CA GLN A 77 4.99 2.98 13.82
C GLN A 77 4.59 2.80 12.36
N ILE A 78 5.55 2.65 11.46
CA ILE A 78 5.27 2.24 10.08
C ILE A 78 5.05 0.73 10.09
N VAL A 79 3.84 0.31 9.75
CA VAL A 79 3.46 -1.11 9.71
C VAL A 79 3.64 -1.70 8.32
N LYS A 80 3.68 -0.87 7.28
CA LYS A 80 3.85 -1.31 5.90
C LYS A 80 4.29 -0.14 5.00
N ILE A 81 5.12 -0.45 4.02
CA ILE A 81 5.33 0.39 2.84
C ILE A 81 4.63 -0.29 1.69
N ALA A 82 3.71 0.42 1.04
CA ALA A 82 2.94 -0.07 -0.08
C ALA A 82 3.41 0.58 -1.38
N SER A 83 3.43 -0.20 -2.45
CA SER A 83 3.96 0.16 -3.76
C SER A 83 2.97 -0.11 -4.89
N LYS A 84 3.41 0.14 -6.11
CA LYS A 84 2.68 -0.08 -7.34
C LYS A 84 1.95 -1.43 -7.35
N GLY A 85 0.65 -1.39 -7.67
CA GLY A 85 -0.23 -2.56 -7.73
C GLY A 85 -0.98 -2.85 -6.44
N GLU A 86 -0.60 -2.30 -5.30
CA GLU A 86 -1.30 -2.57 -4.06
C GLU A 86 -2.64 -1.84 -3.97
N LEU A 87 -3.62 -2.50 -3.31
CA LEU A 87 -4.94 -1.97 -3.03
C LEU A 87 -4.99 -1.48 -1.58
N LEU A 88 -5.08 -0.16 -1.39
CA LEU A 88 -5.20 0.47 -0.08
C LEU A 88 -6.68 0.60 0.33
N GLY A 89 -6.96 0.51 1.63
CA GLY A 89 -8.31 0.70 2.18
C GLY A 89 -9.22 -0.53 2.10
N LYS A 90 -8.77 -1.63 1.47
CA LYS A 90 -9.58 -2.85 1.29
C LYS A 90 -10.11 -3.45 2.59
N ARG A 91 -9.30 -3.44 3.68
CA ARG A 91 -9.74 -3.99 5.00
C ARG A 91 -10.92 -3.22 5.55
N SER A 92 -10.79 -1.90 5.67
CA SER A 92 -11.84 -1.02 6.21
C SER A 92 -13.11 -1.05 5.37
N LEU A 93 -12.97 -1.26 4.06
CA LEU A 93 -14.12 -1.36 3.16
C LEU A 93 -14.87 -2.68 3.37
N ILE A 94 -14.14 -3.79 3.56
CA ILE A 94 -14.74 -5.13 3.77
C ILE A 94 -15.34 -5.26 5.16
N SER A 95 -14.65 -4.75 6.20
CA SER A 95 -15.16 -4.77 7.59
C SER A 95 -16.21 -3.70 7.86
N GLU A 96 -16.44 -2.78 6.93
CA GLU A 96 -17.32 -1.61 7.06
C GLU A 96 -16.94 -0.65 8.19
N GLU A 97 -15.69 -0.73 8.65
CA GLU A 97 -15.13 0.08 9.71
C GLU A 97 -14.31 1.27 9.17
N SER A 98 -14.02 2.21 10.04
CA SER A 98 -13.04 3.27 9.76
C SER A 98 -11.63 2.69 9.61
N THR A 99 -10.74 3.41 8.91
CA THR A 99 -9.33 2.99 8.82
C THR A 99 -8.68 3.04 10.20
N ASN A 100 -7.81 2.07 10.46
CA ASN A 100 -7.00 2.03 11.67
C ASN A 100 -5.54 2.47 11.44
N LEU A 101 -5.25 3.03 10.28
CA LEU A 101 -3.92 3.47 9.85
C LEU A 101 -4.04 4.76 9.04
N ASP A 102 -2.98 5.59 9.12
CA ASP A 102 -2.72 6.63 8.13
C ASP A 102 -2.07 6.02 6.89
N ALA A 103 -2.36 6.61 5.71
CA ALA A 103 -1.62 6.37 4.48
C ALA A 103 -1.01 7.68 4.00
N ILE A 104 0.33 7.76 3.95
CA ILE A 104 1.07 8.99 3.63
C ILE A 104 2.00 8.73 2.45
N ALA A 105 1.94 9.57 1.43
CA ALA A 105 2.79 9.50 0.25
C ALA A 105 4.28 9.71 0.61
N LEU A 106 5.15 8.76 0.22
CA LEU A 106 6.60 8.84 0.42
C LEU A 106 7.32 9.58 -0.72
N ASN A 107 6.71 9.62 -1.88
CA ASN A 107 7.10 10.36 -3.07
C ASN A 107 5.84 10.79 -3.84
N ASP A 108 5.99 11.52 -4.92
CA ASP A 108 4.86 11.86 -5.80
C ASP A 108 4.26 10.55 -6.33
N MET A 109 2.93 10.43 -6.27
CA MET A 109 2.24 9.19 -6.61
C MET A 109 0.92 9.45 -7.32
N GLU A 110 0.50 8.47 -8.11
CA GLU A 110 -0.82 8.40 -8.73
C GLU A 110 -1.57 7.16 -8.24
N LEU A 111 -2.83 7.35 -7.89
CA LEU A 111 -3.75 6.31 -7.44
C LEU A 111 -4.98 6.26 -8.34
N CYS A 112 -5.50 5.06 -8.57
CA CYS A 112 -6.84 4.86 -9.11
C CYS A 112 -7.79 4.64 -7.92
N PHE A 113 -8.68 5.58 -7.67
CA PHE A 113 -9.76 5.43 -6.70
C PHE A 113 -10.93 4.66 -7.35
N ILE A 114 -11.38 3.59 -6.69
CA ILE A 114 -12.51 2.76 -7.11
C ILE A 114 -13.60 2.89 -6.04
N PRO A 115 -14.80 3.37 -6.37
CA PRO A 115 -15.89 3.55 -5.41
C PRO A 115 -16.30 2.24 -4.70
N LYS A 116 -16.74 2.37 -3.43
CA LYS A 116 -17.18 1.24 -2.58
C LYS A 116 -18.23 0.39 -3.27
N GLU A 117 -19.22 1.03 -3.87
CA GLU A 117 -20.36 0.37 -4.53
C GLU A 117 -19.86 -0.59 -5.62
N LYS A 118 -18.84 -0.18 -6.38
CA LYS A 118 -18.26 -1.02 -7.43
C LYS A 118 -17.51 -2.22 -6.87
N ILE A 119 -16.78 -2.05 -5.79
CA ILE A 119 -16.08 -3.18 -5.13
C ILE A 119 -17.09 -4.16 -4.53
N LEU A 120 -18.20 -3.66 -3.97
CA LEU A 120 -19.27 -4.52 -3.43
C LEU A 120 -19.98 -5.32 -4.54
N GLU A 121 -20.24 -4.72 -5.70
CA GLU A 121 -20.76 -5.47 -6.86
C GLU A 121 -19.80 -6.61 -7.27
N LEU A 122 -18.50 -6.35 -7.25
CA LEU A 122 -17.48 -7.36 -7.57
C LEU A 122 -17.35 -8.46 -6.50
N SER A 123 -17.91 -8.28 -5.31
CA SER A 123 -17.88 -9.31 -4.26
C SER A 123 -18.65 -10.58 -4.64
N GLU A 124 -19.57 -10.51 -5.60
CA GLU A 124 -20.26 -11.68 -6.17
C GLU A 124 -19.35 -12.53 -7.07
N ASN A 125 -18.25 -11.95 -7.56
CA ASN A 125 -17.27 -12.67 -8.37
C ASN A 125 -16.36 -13.54 -7.47
N LYS A 126 -16.60 -14.85 -7.48
CA LYS A 126 -15.90 -15.83 -6.63
C LYS A 126 -14.36 -15.80 -6.82
N SER A 127 -13.89 -15.61 -8.05
CA SER A 127 -12.45 -15.57 -8.36
C SER A 127 -11.80 -14.33 -7.76
N PHE A 128 -12.45 -13.18 -7.90
CA PHE A 128 -11.99 -11.93 -7.30
C PHE A 128 -11.96 -12.02 -5.77
N MET A 129 -13.03 -12.51 -5.16
CA MET A 129 -13.10 -12.68 -3.70
C MET A 129 -12.04 -13.64 -3.17
N LYS A 130 -11.82 -14.77 -3.86
CA LYS A 130 -10.75 -15.72 -3.50
C LYS A 130 -9.36 -15.06 -3.56
N ALA A 131 -9.06 -14.32 -4.63
CA ALA A 131 -7.79 -13.60 -4.77
C ALA A 131 -7.61 -12.53 -3.69
N LEU A 132 -8.67 -11.81 -3.34
CA LEU A 132 -8.67 -10.81 -2.29
C LEU A 132 -8.41 -11.43 -0.90
N LEU A 133 -9.06 -12.56 -0.58
CA LEU A 133 -8.84 -13.32 0.66
C LEU A 133 -7.41 -13.85 0.75
N ILE A 134 -6.85 -14.40 -0.33
CA ILE A 134 -5.45 -14.83 -0.39
C ILE A 134 -4.51 -13.65 -0.11
N ASN A 135 -4.78 -12.49 -0.69
CA ASN A 135 -3.98 -11.29 -0.47
C ASN A 135 -4.00 -10.86 1.00
N ILE A 136 -5.21 -10.80 1.62
CA ILE A 136 -5.36 -10.45 3.05
C ILE A 136 -4.67 -11.49 3.95
N SER A 137 -4.81 -12.79 3.66
CA SER A 137 -4.13 -13.86 4.41
C SER A 137 -2.61 -13.74 4.34
N ASN A 138 -2.06 -13.41 3.17
CA ASN A 138 -0.62 -13.18 3.01
C ASN A 138 -0.15 -11.93 3.77
N GLU A 139 -0.97 -10.87 3.82
CA GLU A 139 -0.67 -9.69 4.63
C GLU A 139 -0.68 -10.02 6.12
N LEU A 140 -1.64 -10.81 6.60
CA LEU A 140 -1.69 -11.28 7.98
C LEU A 140 -0.43 -12.07 8.34
N LYS A 141 -0.04 -13.06 7.51
CA LYS A 141 1.20 -13.82 7.69
C LYS A 141 2.45 -12.93 7.75
N LYS A 142 2.53 -11.89 6.91
CA LYS A 142 3.63 -10.92 6.98
C LYS A 142 3.61 -10.15 8.31
N SER A 143 2.43 -9.72 8.76
CA SER A 143 2.27 -9.02 10.04
C SER A 143 2.67 -9.89 11.23
N ASP A 144 2.35 -11.19 11.24
CA ASP A 144 2.78 -12.13 12.28
C ASP A 144 4.31 -12.24 12.33
N ASN A 145 4.97 -12.33 11.17
CA ASN A 145 6.43 -12.37 11.10
C ASN A 145 7.07 -11.07 11.61
N GLU A 146 6.50 -9.91 11.27
CA GLU A 146 7.01 -8.63 11.76
C GLU A 146 6.78 -8.47 13.27
N LEU A 147 5.69 -8.96 13.82
CA LEU A 147 5.46 -8.99 15.26
C LEU A 147 6.56 -9.78 15.97
N VAL A 148 6.90 -10.97 15.48
CA VAL A 148 7.99 -11.80 16.02
C VAL A 148 9.33 -11.08 15.88
N ASN A 149 9.59 -10.44 14.74
CA ASN A 149 10.82 -9.65 14.52
C ASN A 149 10.95 -8.51 15.54
N LEU A 150 9.86 -7.77 15.79
CA LEU A 150 9.83 -6.68 16.76
C LEU A 150 10.06 -7.17 18.19
N ALA A 151 9.50 -8.33 18.54
CA ALA A 151 9.57 -8.90 19.89
C ALA A 151 10.93 -9.55 20.21
N GLN A 152 11.57 -10.20 19.23
CA GLN A 152 12.71 -11.08 19.48
C GLN A 152 14.04 -10.58 18.93
N LYS A 153 14.03 -9.69 17.93
CA LYS A 153 15.27 -9.20 17.30
C LYS A 153 15.77 -7.91 17.95
N SER A 154 17.09 -7.81 18.08
CA SER A 154 17.74 -6.54 18.47
C SER A 154 17.51 -5.45 17.43
N VAL A 155 17.69 -4.17 17.81
CA VAL A 155 17.57 -3.03 16.89
C VAL A 155 18.48 -3.19 15.66
N LYS A 156 19.71 -3.66 15.84
CA LYS A 156 20.65 -3.91 14.72
C LYS A 156 20.12 -4.97 13.75
N GLN A 157 19.58 -6.07 14.27
CA GLN A 157 18.99 -7.12 13.43
C GLN A 157 17.76 -6.63 12.68
N ARG A 158 16.88 -5.84 13.32
CA ARG A 158 15.71 -5.23 12.69
C ARG A 158 16.10 -4.22 11.61
N LEU A 159 17.13 -3.40 11.88
CA LEU A 159 17.66 -2.46 10.90
C LEU A 159 18.21 -3.18 9.67
N SER A 160 19.04 -4.21 9.87
CA SER A 160 19.56 -5.04 8.76
C SER A 160 18.42 -5.66 7.95
N HIS A 161 17.40 -6.20 8.62
CA HIS A 161 16.24 -6.82 7.98
C HIS A 161 15.47 -5.81 7.10
N VAL A 162 15.20 -4.61 7.63
CA VAL A 162 14.48 -3.58 6.87
C VAL A 162 15.29 -3.06 5.69
N LEU A 163 16.61 -2.89 5.84
CA LEU A 163 17.46 -2.45 4.72
C LEU A 163 17.53 -3.49 3.60
N ILE A 164 17.64 -4.78 3.94
CA ILE A 164 17.58 -5.88 2.96
C ILE A 164 16.22 -5.90 2.28
N TYR A 165 15.13 -5.76 3.03
CA TYR A 165 13.78 -5.69 2.46
C TYR A 165 13.64 -4.53 1.47
N LEU A 166 14.07 -3.32 1.87
CA LEU A 166 13.99 -2.14 1.01
C LEU A 166 14.83 -2.30 -0.26
N ASN A 167 16.03 -2.88 -0.15
CA ASN A 167 16.89 -3.15 -1.29
C ASN A 167 16.26 -4.17 -2.26
N ASN A 168 15.67 -5.24 -1.74
CA ASN A 168 15.03 -6.28 -2.56
C ASN A 168 13.75 -5.79 -3.24
N GLU A 169 12.97 -4.96 -2.56
CA GLU A 169 11.66 -4.50 -3.04
C GLU A 169 11.79 -3.32 -4.03
N PHE A 170 12.69 -2.38 -3.77
CA PHE A 170 12.81 -1.13 -4.50
C PHE A 170 14.05 -1.06 -5.39
N GLY A 171 15.02 -1.97 -5.21
CA GLY A 171 16.28 -1.96 -5.93
C GLY A 171 17.16 -0.76 -5.60
N ASN A 172 18.19 -0.56 -6.42
CA ASN A 172 19.14 0.52 -6.29
C ASN A 172 19.05 1.48 -7.49
N ASP A 173 19.35 2.74 -7.24
CA ASP A 173 19.54 3.74 -8.28
C ASP A 173 20.92 3.59 -8.96
N SER A 174 21.21 4.50 -9.91
CA SER A 174 22.48 4.49 -10.67
C SER A 174 23.73 4.74 -9.81
N GLU A 175 23.56 5.27 -8.59
CA GLU A 175 24.64 5.55 -7.64
C GLU A 175 24.79 4.43 -6.61
N GLY A 176 23.94 3.39 -6.65
CA GLY A 176 23.95 2.25 -5.74
C GLY A 176 23.17 2.47 -4.44
N PHE A 177 22.43 3.56 -4.30
CA PHE A 177 21.55 3.80 -3.16
C PHE A 177 20.19 3.13 -3.38
N ILE A 178 19.53 2.74 -2.26
CA ILE A 178 18.15 2.20 -2.33
C ILE A 178 17.22 3.23 -2.98
N SER A 179 16.51 2.82 -4.03
CA SER A 179 15.67 3.72 -4.85
C SER A 179 14.49 4.34 -4.10
N LEU A 180 14.17 3.89 -2.88
CA LEU A 180 13.19 4.51 -2.00
C LEU A 180 13.88 5.31 -0.90
N TYR A 181 13.78 6.64 -0.97
CA TYR A 181 14.32 7.51 0.07
C TYR A 181 13.41 7.55 1.30
N LEU A 182 13.93 7.07 2.43
CA LEU A 182 13.33 7.20 3.76
C LEU A 182 14.20 8.09 4.66
N LYS A 183 13.56 8.98 5.42
CA LYS A 183 14.26 9.72 6.48
C LYS A 183 14.68 8.75 7.59
N ARG A 184 15.76 9.04 8.31
CA ARG A 184 16.21 8.23 9.47
C ARG A 184 15.10 8.00 10.51
N LYS A 185 14.22 9.00 10.72
CA LYS A 185 13.06 8.84 11.59
C LYS A 185 12.11 7.76 11.04
N GLU A 186 11.84 7.75 9.74
CA GLU A 186 10.95 6.77 9.10
C GLU A 186 11.54 5.35 9.16
N ILE A 187 12.86 5.22 9.04
CA ILE A 187 13.55 3.94 9.29
C ILE A 187 13.36 3.53 10.75
N GLY A 188 13.55 4.43 11.69
CA GLY A 188 13.28 4.19 13.12
C GLY A 188 11.82 3.76 13.35
N ASP A 189 10.88 4.49 12.79
CA ASP A 189 9.44 4.21 12.88
C ASP A 189 9.09 2.83 12.27
N SER A 190 9.85 2.33 11.28
CA SER A 190 9.60 1.01 10.69
C SER A 190 10.15 -0.15 11.52
N ILE A 191 11.17 0.10 12.35
CA ILE A 191 11.81 -0.95 13.18
C ILE A 191 11.47 -0.84 14.67
N GLY A 192 10.57 0.07 15.05
CA GLY A 192 10.21 0.32 16.45
C GLY A 192 11.40 0.80 17.29
N ALA A 193 12.20 1.73 16.75
CA ALA A 193 13.35 2.32 17.43
C ALA A 193 13.36 3.84 17.31
N SER A 194 14.03 4.52 18.25
CA SER A 194 14.24 5.96 18.13
C SER A 194 15.19 6.28 16.96
N LYS A 195 15.16 7.54 16.49
CA LYS A 195 16.10 8.03 15.47
C LYS A 195 17.56 7.81 15.89
N GLU A 196 17.86 8.04 17.18
CA GLU A 196 19.18 7.87 17.77
C GLU A 196 19.59 6.40 17.82
N GLY A 197 18.64 5.49 18.06
CA GLY A 197 18.85 4.04 18.02
C GLY A 197 19.24 3.50 16.64
N CYS A 198 18.87 4.21 15.56
CA CYS A 198 19.26 3.86 14.19
C CYS A 198 20.67 4.35 13.80
N ILE A 199 21.28 5.25 14.59
CA ILE A 199 22.57 5.88 14.28
C ILE A 199 23.72 5.17 15.01
N ARG A 200 23.44 4.47 16.10
CA ARG A 200 24.40 3.70 16.90
C ARG A 200 24.51 2.26 16.41
#